data_341deb0c6e18a3abd49c51309c362fed
#
_entry.id   341deb0c6e18a3abd49c51309c362fed
#
_cell.length_a   1.000
_cell.length_b   1.000
_cell.length_c   1.000
_cell.angle_alpha   90.00
_cell.angle_beta   90.00
_cell.angle_gamma   90.00
#
_symmetry.space_group_name_H-M   'P 1'
#
loop_
_entity.id
_entity.type
_entity.pdbx_description
1 polymer ?
#
loop_
_entity_poly.entity_id
_entity_poly.type
_entity_poly.pdbx_seq_one_letter_code
_entity_poly.pdbx_strand_id
1 'polypeptide(L)'
;MASTWAFEAQGPGSIPGGGASYTSFMSLETVVVLAAGEGTRMKSTTPKVLHEISGRTLLGHVLHAVSGLKSKNLCIVVGAGREHVEAHVAQIAPHAITVFQEHRGGTGHATQLALAGTSSLGTSSQGTVLVLAGDTPMLTGASLEALLDVHHKGKFAASVMTAEHPDPTGYGRIIRSADGSFLRIVEERDASDEEKAIYEVNSGVYAFDGVKLAAAIGKLKNDNSQGELYLTDVLEILRNDGGSIAAVLIEDFIEILGVNDRAQLAESAALLRDLINDNLMKAGVTIVDPISTWVDSTATVESDVTLLPGTWIAGSTKVASGAIIGPRSTLLNCTVASGAQVIESHCTGAVIGANANVGPFTYLRPGTQLGASSKAGAFVEMKNAVVGDGSKVPHLSYVGDATIGEGSNIGAATVFVNYDGVEKHHTTVGDHVRIGSDSMLVAPITIGDGAYTAAGSVITEDVPPGAIGVARAKQRNVLGWVLRKRSGTQSADAASRHDDGKKG
;
A
#
# COMPACT_ATOMS: atom_id res chain seq x y z
N MET A 1 33.36 -9.49 -22.05
CA MET A 1 34.19 -10.11 -20.99
C MET A 1 33.39 -10.06 -19.74
N ALA A 2 32.83 -11.18 -19.34
CA ALA A 2 31.99 -11.34 -18.17
C ALA A 2 32.88 -11.66 -16.97
N SER A 3 32.75 -11.01 -15.84
CA SER A 3 33.30 -11.43 -14.58
C SER A 3 32.18 -11.73 -13.59
N THR A 4 31.95 -13.03 -13.44
CA THR A 4 31.13 -13.69 -12.44
C THR A 4 31.79 -13.54 -11.07
N TRP A 5 31.05 -13.07 -10.07
CA TRP A 5 31.40 -13.24 -8.66
C TRP A 5 30.37 -14.17 -8.02
N ALA A 6 30.83 -15.39 -7.76
CA ALA A 6 30.11 -16.35 -6.93
C ALA A 6 30.54 -16.14 -5.47
N PHE A 7 29.57 -16.04 -4.55
CA PHE A 7 29.82 -16.10 -3.12
C PHE A 7 29.59 -17.55 -2.66
N GLU A 8 30.70 -18.23 -2.29
CA GLU A 8 30.66 -19.49 -1.58
C GLU A 8 30.43 -19.28 -0.09
N ALA A 9 29.45 -20.00 0.46
CA ALA A 9 29.21 -20.09 1.89
C ALA A 9 30.24 -21.04 2.53
N GLN A 10 31.10 -20.54 3.41
CA GLN A 10 31.93 -21.36 4.30
C GLN A 10 31.29 -21.44 5.69
N GLY A 11 31.10 -22.65 6.18
CA GLY A 11 30.57 -22.98 7.50
C GLY A 11 31.57 -22.69 8.65
N PRO A 12 31.15 -22.77 9.91
CA PRO A 12 31.88 -22.25 11.06
C PRO A 12 33.01 -23.15 11.52
N GLY A 13 34.23 -22.63 11.39
CA GLY A 13 35.42 -23.17 12.05
C GLY A 13 35.57 -22.57 13.45
N SER A 14 35.75 -23.43 14.44
CA SER A 14 36.03 -23.12 15.83
C SER A 14 37.38 -22.41 16.01
N ILE A 15 37.38 -21.24 16.68
CA ILE A 15 38.58 -20.52 17.14
C ILE A 15 38.60 -20.48 18.68
N PRO A 16 39.81 -20.71 19.32
CA PRO A 16 39.93 -20.83 20.78
C PRO A 16 39.84 -19.46 21.49
N GLY A 17 39.38 -19.52 22.75
CA GLY A 17 39.16 -18.39 23.62
C GLY A 17 40.40 -17.52 23.88
N GLY A 18 40.24 -16.23 23.59
CA GLY A 18 41.07 -15.15 24.10
C GLY A 18 40.13 -14.07 24.59
N GLY A 19 40.17 -13.79 25.91
CA GLY A 19 39.36 -12.77 26.54
C GLY A 19 39.67 -11.39 25.96
N ALA A 20 38.83 -10.93 25.05
CA ALA A 20 38.74 -9.53 24.65
C ALA A 20 37.65 -8.88 25.46
N SER A 21 37.98 -7.82 26.20
CA SER A 21 37.08 -6.97 26.90
C SER A 21 35.96 -6.52 25.95
N TYR A 22 34.71 -6.88 26.24
CA TYR A 22 33.54 -6.33 25.57
C TYR A 22 33.56 -4.82 25.79
N THR A 23 34.03 -4.07 24.80
CA THR A 23 33.71 -2.66 24.67
C THR A 23 32.17 -2.63 24.50
N SER A 24 31.49 -2.04 25.50
CA SER A 24 30.07 -1.77 25.48
C SER A 24 29.73 -1.02 24.18
N PHE A 25 29.26 -1.71 23.16
CA PHE A 25 28.63 -1.07 22.03
C PHE A 25 27.42 -0.33 22.59
N MET A 26 27.36 0.99 22.40
CA MET A 26 26.22 1.79 22.79
C MET A 26 25.00 1.24 22.03
N SER A 27 24.09 0.58 22.76
CA SER A 27 22.87 0.02 22.18
C SER A 27 21.91 1.15 21.82
N LEU A 28 21.15 1.00 20.74
CA LEU A 28 20.02 1.87 20.46
C LEU A 28 18.96 1.68 21.54
N GLU A 29 18.85 2.66 22.44
CA GLU A 29 17.97 2.59 23.61
C GLU A 29 16.54 2.97 23.22
N THR A 30 16.39 4.11 22.56
CA THR A 30 15.06 4.67 22.26
C THR A 30 15.03 5.27 20.86
N VAL A 31 13.97 4.97 20.11
CA VAL A 31 13.57 5.70 18.91
C VAL A 31 12.42 6.62 19.29
N VAL A 32 12.54 7.91 19.00
CA VAL A 32 11.53 8.94 19.22
C VAL A 32 11.04 9.44 17.88
N VAL A 33 9.73 9.29 17.62
CA VAL A 33 9.09 9.81 16.39
C VAL A 33 8.23 11.00 16.75
N LEU A 34 8.55 12.17 16.18
CA LEU A 34 7.83 13.42 16.42
C LEU A 34 6.62 13.52 15.47
N ALA A 35 5.42 13.27 15.98
CA ALA A 35 4.16 13.26 15.26
C ALA A 35 3.12 14.25 15.80
N ALA A 36 3.56 15.27 16.57
CA ALA A 36 2.68 16.22 17.28
C ALA A 36 2.26 17.44 16.44
N GLY A 37 2.75 17.61 15.22
CA GLY A 37 2.49 18.76 14.36
C GLY A 37 1.01 18.87 13.95
N GLU A 38 0.44 20.09 13.95
CA GLU A 38 -0.97 20.31 13.56
C GLU A 38 -1.27 20.06 12.08
N GLY A 39 -0.30 20.28 11.20
CA GLY A 39 -0.50 20.13 9.76
C GLY A 39 -1.56 21.07 9.18
N THR A 40 -1.66 22.31 9.67
CA THR A 40 -2.68 23.30 9.24
C THR A 40 -2.68 23.54 7.73
N ARG A 41 -1.53 23.44 7.06
CA ARG A 41 -1.36 23.56 5.61
C ARG A 41 -2.05 22.44 4.83
N MET A 42 -2.31 21.28 5.47
CA MET A 42 -3.06 20.17 4.85
C MET A 42 -4.54 20.50 4.62
N LYS A 43 -5.08 21.48 5.34
CA LYS A 43 -6.50 21.87 5.27
C LYS A 43 -7.43 20.65 5.39
N SER A 44 -7.20 19.81 6.39
CA SER A 44 -7.86 18.52 6.58
C SER A 44 -8.24 18.31 8.03
N THR A 45 -9.32 17.57 8.26
CA THR A 45 -9.70 17.04 9.57
C THR A 45 -8.85 15.80 9.95
N THR A 46 -8.27 15.14 8.95
CA THR A 46 -7.33 14.04 9.17
C THR A 46 -5.98 14.60 9.62
N PRO A 47 -5.40 14.13 10.73
CA PRO A 47 -4.07 14.53 11.15
C PRO A 47 -3.03 14.33 10.03
N LYS A 48 -2.08 15.27 9.88
CA LYS A 48 -1.08 15.26 8.81
C LYS A 48 -0.42 13.90 8.64
N VAL A 49 0.05 13.31 9.73
CA VAL A 49 0.79 12.06 9.72
C VAL A 49 -0.04 10.82 9.37
N LEU A 50 -1.37 10.94 9.32
CA LEU A 50 -2.31 9.88 8.93
C LEU A 50 -2.74 9.93 7.47
N HIS A 51 -2.27 10.91 6.68
CA HIS A 51 -2.47 10.86 5.24
C HIS A 51 -1.69 9.73 4.62
N GLU A 52 -2.32 9.04 3.68
CA GLU A 52 -1.78 7.83 3.05
C GLU A 52 -1.15 8.14 1.69
N ILE A 53 -0.03 7.49 1.41
CA ILE A 53 0.58 7.35 0.09
C ILE A 53 1.06 5.91 -0.07
N SER A 54 0.88 5.33 -1.25
CA SER A 54 1.36 3.98 -1.61
C SER A 54 1.08 2.92 -0.53
N GLY A 55 -0.16 2.91 0.03
CA GLY A 55 -0.66 1.88 0.94
C GLY A 55 -0.26 2.00 2.40
N ARG A 56 0.42 3.11 2.81
CA ARG A 56 0.73 3.42 4.21
C ARG A 56 0.49 4.88 4.52
N THR A 57 0.19 5.18 5.79
CA THR A 57 0.20 6.56 6.28
C THR A 57 1.63 7.12 6.29
N LEU A 58 1.80 8.43 6.30
CA LEU A 58 3.13 9.06 6.43
C LEU A 58 3.87 8.49 7.65
N LEU A 59 3.19 8.46 8.82
CA LEU A 59 3.73 7.84 10.02
C LEU A 59 4.02 6.34 9.82
N GLY A 60 3.17 5.63 9.11
CA GLY A 60 3.35 4.21 8.81
C GLY A 60 4.61 3.91 8.00
N HIS A 61 5.00 4.79 7.07
CA HIS A 61 6.28 4.70 6.34
C HIS A 61 7.47 4.89 7.28
N VAL A 62 7.43 5.92 8.13
CA VAL A 62 8.49 6.19 9.11
C VAL A 62 8.64 5.02 10.09
N LEU A 63 7.52 4.50 10.61
CA LEU A 63 7.55 3.33 11.51
C LEU A 63 8.06 2.08 10.82
N HIS A 64 7.81 1.93 9.53
CA HIS A 64 8.38 0.84 8.74
C HIS A 64 9.90 0.98 8.59
N ALA A 65 10.43 2.19 8.34
CA ALA A 65 11.86 2.45 8.24
C ALA A 65 12.60 2.09 9.55
N VAL A 66 12.00 2.37 10.71
CA VAL A 66 12.61 2.06 12.01
C VAL A 66 12.37 0.62 12.47
N SER A 67 11.49 -0.14 11.85
CA SER A 67 11.08 -1.49 12.31
C SER A 67 12.22 -2.51 12.31
N GLY A 68 13.23 -2.33 11.45
CA GLY A 68 14.44 -3.16 11.41
C GLY A 68 15.48 -2.83 12.48
N LEU A 69 15.38 -1.64 13.09
CA LEU A 69 16.31 -1.19 14.11
C LEU A 69 16.04 -1.91 15.44
N LYS A 70 17.08 -2.44 16.06
CA LYS A 70 16.97 -3.14 17.35
C LYS A 70 16.95 -2.16 18.51
N SER A 71 15.91 -1.30 18.58
CA SER A 71 15.69 -0.39 19.71
C SER A 71 14.99 -1.11 20.88
N LYS A 72 15.28 -0.71 22.11
CA LYS A 72 14.54 -1.21 23.28
C LYS A 72 13.15 -0.57 23.39
N ASN A 73 13.06 0.72 23.04
CA ASN A 73 11.83 1.48 23.13
C ASN A 73 11.55 2.20 21.81
N LEU A 74 10.26 2.27 21.47
CA LEU A 74 9.73 3.13 20.43
C LEU A 74 8.73 4.10 21.08
N CYS A 75 9.02 5.40 21.02
CA CYS A 75 8.18 6.45 21.59
C CYS A 75 7.67 7.37 20.49
N ILE A 76 6.37 7.58 20.42
CA ILE A 76 5.72 8.45 19.43
C ILE A 76 5.11 9.63 20.16
N VAL A 77 5.58 10.84 19.85
CA VAL A 77 5.04 12.06 20.42
C VAL A 77 3.85 12.50 19.59
N VAL A 78 2.66 12.50 20.19
CA VAL A 78 1.40 12.84 19.55
C VAL A 78 0.91 14.21 20.02
N GLY A 79 0.15 14.91 19.18
CA GLY A 79 -0.38 16.24 19.43
C GLY A 79 -1.79 16.41 18.89
N ALA A 80 -1.97 17.25 17.88
CA ALA A 80 -3.26 17.45 17.23
C ALA A 80 -3.83 16.15 16.67
N GLY A 81 -5.13 15.87 16.94
CA GLY A 81 -5.78 14.64 16.54
C GLY A 81 -5.29 13.40 17.28
N ARG A 82 -4.81 13.56 18.51
CA ARG A 82 -4.25 12.53 19.37
C ARG A 82 -4.99 11.20 19.29
N GLU A 83 -6.29 11.20 19.49
CA GLU A 83 -7.10 9.97 19.55
C GLU A 83 -6.99 9.13 18.28
N HIS A 84 -7.01 9.78 17.11
CA HIS A 84 -6.87 9.10 15.82
C HIS A 84 -5.45 8.55 15.61
N VAL A 85 -4.43 9.33 16.00
CA VAL A 85 -3.02 8.90 15.86
C VAL A 85 -2.73 7.75 16.81
N GLU A 86 -3.15 7.82 18.08
CA GLU A 86 -2.98 6.75 19.06
C GLU A 86 -3.70 5.46 18.62
N ALA A 87 -4.94 5.57 18.13
CA ALA A 87 -5.69 4.42 17.61
C ALA A 87 -4.97 3.77 16.41
N HIS A 88 -4.42 4.57 15.51
CA HIS A 88 -3.64 4.07 14.38
C HIS A 88 -2.33 3.41 14.83
N VAL A 89 -1.58 4.04 15.73
CA VAL A 89 -0.34 3.49 16.32
C VAL A 89 -0.60 2.15 17.00
N ALA A 90 -1.70 2.02 17.77
CA ALA A 90 -2.06 0.77 18.42
C ALA A 90 -2.29 -0.39 17.42
N GLN A 91 -2.69 -0.08 16.18
CA GLN A 91 -2.87 -1.09 15.13
C GLN A 91 -1.55 -1.50 14.46
N ILE A 92 -0.67 -0.51 14.14
CA ILE A 92 0.53 -0.77 13.32
C ILE A 92 1.82 -0.95 14.14
N ALA A 93 1.85 -0.47 15.39
CA ALA A 93 2.99 -0.56 16.31
C ALA A 93 2.51 -0.71 17.76
N PRO A 94 1.83 -1.83 18.14
CA PRO A 94 1.17 -1.97 19.44
C PRO A 94 2.14 -1.95 20.64
N HIS A 95 3.44 -2.11 20.41
CA HIS A 95 4.50 -2.02 21.42
C HIS A 95 5.03 -0.60 21.63
N ALA A 96 4.60 0.36 20.81
CA ALA A 96 5.06 1.75 20.91
C ALA A 96 4.39 2.46 22.08
N ILE A 97 5.17 3.34 22.74
CA ILE A 97 4.70 4.24 23.78
C ILE A 97 4.24 5.53 23.10
N THR A 98 3.03 5.99 23.40
CA THR A 98 2.58 7.31 22.95
C THR A 98 2.71 8.32 24.09
N VAL A 99 3.21 9.51 23.76
CA VAL A 99 3.38 10.63 24.71
C VAL A 99 2.68 11.85 24.13
N PHE A 100 1.80 12.46 24.93
CA PHE A 100 1.02 13.62 24.49
C PHE A 100 1.75 14.93 24.71
N GLN A 101 1.94 15.71 23.64
CA GLN A 101 2.37 17.09 23.68
C GLN A 101 1.14 18.01 23.67
N GLU A 102 0.68 18.41 24.86
CA GLU A 102 -0.51 19.26 25.00
C GLU A 102 -0.27 20.67 24.46
N HIS A 103 0.88 21.26 24.78
CA HIS A 103 1.26 22.60 24.34
C HIS A 103 2.40 22.53 23.33
N ARG A 104 2.29 23.33 22.28
CA ARG A 104 3.31 23.41 21.24
C ARG A 104 4.53 24.18 21.78
N GLY A 105 5.47 23.45 22.31
CA GLY A 105 6.73 24.00 22.76
C GLY A 105 7.90 23.77 21.78
N GLY A 106 7.62 23.29 20.57
CA GLY A 106 8.64 22.96 19.56
C GLY A 106 9.17 21.52 19.67
N THR A 107 10.12 21.17 18.78
CA THR A 107 10.69 19.82 18.66
C THR A 107 11.55 19.41 19.86
N GLY A 108 12.22 20.37 20.51
CA GLY A 108 12.94 20.16 21.76
C GLY A 108 12.01 19.78 22.90
N HIS A 109 10.88 20.49 23.06
CA HIS A 109 9.87 20.16 24.07
C HIS A 109 9.25 18.77 23.82
N ALA A 110 8.93 18.44 22.58
CA ALA A 110 8.43 17.11 22.22
C ALA A 110 9.43 16.01 22.64
N THR A 111 10.71 16.22 22.37
CA THR A 111 11.77 15.28 22.76
C THR A 111 11.94 15.19 24.28
N GLN A 112 11.81 16.30 25.02
CA GLN A 112 11.80 16.28 26.49
C GLN A 112 10.69 15.40 27.05
N LEU A 113 9.48 15.54 26.52
CA LEU A 113 8.33 14.72 26.90
C LEU A 113 8.55 13.23 26.60
N ALA A 114 9.13 12.91 25.44
CA ALA A 114 9.46 11.53 25.08
C ALA A 114 10.45 10.90 26.05
N LEU A 115 11.52 11.62 26.42
CA LEU A 115 12.51 11.14 27.37
C LEU A 115 11.90 10.96 28.78
N ALA A 116 11.05 11.88 29.22
CA ALA A 116 10.33 11.76 30.50
C ALA A 116 9.38 10.55 30.49
N GLY A 117 8.61 10.36 29.42
CA GLY A 117 7.68 9.24 29.26
C GLY A 117 8.39 7.88 29.28
N THR A 118 9.52 7.75 28.59
CA THR A 118 10.31 6.51 28.58
C THR A 118 11.02 6.27 29.93
N SER A 119 11.51 7.31 30.58
CA SER A 119 12.17 7.20 31.90
C SER A 119 11.21 6.75 33.00
N SER A 120 9.93 7.14 32.94
CA SER A 120 8.91 6.73 33.91
C SER A 120 8.64 5.20 33.88
N LEU A 121 9.03 4.52 32.79
CA LEU A 121 8.94 3.07 32.61
C LEU A 121 10.24 2.33 33.03
N GLY A 122 11.16 3.03 33.72
CA GLY A 122 12.40 2.45 34.21
C GLY A 122 13.50 2.31 33.17
N THR A 123 13.34 2.94 32.01
CA THR A 123 14.39 2.96 30.97
C THR A 123 15.39 4.07 31.26
N SER A 124 16.66 3.70 31.37
CA SER A 124 17.75 4.68 31.55
C SER A 124 18.09 5.33 30.21
N SER A 125 18.44 6.60 30.21
CA SER A 125 18.99 7.31 29.04
C SER A 125 20.45 6.92 28.71
N GLN A 126 20.87 5.67 29.03
CA GLN A 126 22.27 5.25 28.93
C GLN A 126 22.70 4.75 27.56
N GLY A 127 21.81 4.73 26.57
CA GLY A 127 22.14 4.30 25.20
C GLY A 127 21.97 5.43 24.20
N THR A 128 21.98 5.06 22.93
CA THR A 128 21.70 6.01 21.84
C THR A 128 20.21 6.30 21.75
N VAL A 129 19.85 7.57 21.60
CA VAL A 129 18.50 8.04 21.31
C VAL A 129 18.46 8.52 19.85
N LEU A 130 17.62 7.88 19.03
CA LEU A 130 17.34 8.30 17.66
C LEU A 130 16.06 9.14 17.66
N VAL A 131 16.10 10.35 17.12
CA VAL A 131 14.95 11.25 17.02
C VAL A 131 14.70 11.55 15.55
N LEU A 132 13.45 11.41 15.09
CA LEU A 132 13.05 11.65 13.70
C LEU A 132 11.62 12.21 13.58
N ALA A 133 11.35 12.89 12.46
CA ALA A 133 10.04 13.40 12.16
C ALA A 133 9.09 12.28 11.66
N GLY A 134 7.80 12.39 11.98
CA GLY A 134 6.77 11.42 11.58
C GLY A 134 6.15 11.65 10.19
N ASP A 135 6.71 12.56 9.40
CA ASP A 135 6.17 13.01 8.12
C ASP A 135 7.17 12.93 6.94
N THR A 136 8.25 12.16 7.10
CA THR A 136 9.28 11.90 6.08
C THR A 136 9.13 10.48 5.52
N PRO A 137 8.19 10.23 4.59
CA PRO A 137 7.76 8.88 4.22
C PRO A 137 8.78 8.09 3.40
N MET A 138 9.80 8.76 2.85
CA MET A 138 10.80 8.09 2.00
C MET A 138 12.10 7.75 2.74
N LEU A 139 12.17 8.06 4.04
CA LEU A 139 13.31 7.71 4.89
C LEU A 139 13.49 6.19 4.92
N THR A 140 14.73 5.73 4.75
CA THR A 140 15.04 4.29 4.68
C THR A 140 15.70 3.78 5.96
N GLY A 141 15.50 2.48 6.28
CA GLY A 141 16.20 1.82 7.36
C GLY A 141 17.72 1.80 7.16
N ALA A 142 18.18 1.67 5.91
CA ALA A 142 19.61 1.64 5.58
C ALA A 142 20.31 2.97 5.92
N SER A 143 19.69 4.11 5.60
CA SER A 143 20.24 5.43 5.94
C SER A 143 20.26 5.67 7.45
N LEU A 144 19.24 5.16 8.17
CA LEU A 144 19.22 5.20 9.64
C LEU A 144 20.33 4.34 10.26
N GLU A 145 20.54 3.14 9.74
CA GLU A 145 21.65 2.27 10.17
C GLU A 145 23.02 2.92 9.90
N ALA A 146 23.20 3.54 8.74
CA ALA A 146 24.42 4.27 8.39
C ALA A 146 24.70 5.44 9.33
N LEU A 147 23.66 6.22 9.70
CA LEU A 147 23.76 7.30 10.68
C LEU A 147 24.20 6.75 12.06
N LEU A 148 23.56 5.67 12.52
CA LEU A 148 23.87 5.02 13.79
C LEU A 148 25.30 4.45 13.82
N ASP A 149 25.72 3.86 12.71
CA ASP A 149 27.08 3.32 12.53
C ASP A 149 28.15 4.42 12.67
N VAL A 150 27.95 5.56 12.00
CA VAL A 150 28.84 6.73 12.13
C VAL A 150 28.83 7.23 13.58
N HIS A 151 27.66 7.39 14.17
CA HIS A 151 27.49 7.86 15.55
C HIS A 151 28.25 7.00 16.55
N HIS A 152 28.10 5.68 16.47
CA HIS A 152 28.73 4.72 17.37
C HIS A 152 30.26 4.64 17.16
N LYS A 153 30.72 4.53 15.92
CA LYS A 153 32.16 4.42 15.60
C LYS A 153 32.94 5.65 16.03
N GLY A 154 32.34 6.84 15.80
CA GLY A 154 32.97 8.11 16.19
C GLY A 154 32.75 8.51 17.66
N LYS A 155 31.91 7.77 18.41
CA LYS A 155 31.52 8.09 19.79
C LYS A 155 31.04 9.54 19.93
N PHE A 156 30.27 10.00 18.96
CA PHE A 156 29.79 11.37 18.90
C PHE A 156 28.79 11.68 20.04
N ALA A 157 28.74 12.93 20.47
CA ALA A 157 27.71 13.39 21.38
C ALA A 157 26.33 13.50 20.68
N ALA A 158 26.39 13.91 19.41
CA ALA A 158 25.25 13.84 18.51
C ALA A 158 25.73 13.63 17.07
N SER A 159 24.86 13.05 16.25
CA SER A 159 25.02 12.97 14.80
C SER A 159 23.72 13.41 14.15
N VAL A 160 23.78 14.29 13.15
CA VAL A 160 22.64 14.73 12.36
C VAL A 160 22.78 14.21 10.95
N MET A 161 21.68 13.66 10.41
CA MET A 161 21.59 13.32 8.98
C MET A 161 21.40 14.62 8.18
N THR A 162 22.14 14.81 7.12
CA THR A 162 22.08 15.97 6.24
C THR A 162 21.95 15.55 4.79
N ALA A 163 21.49 16.44 3.92
CA ALA A 163 21.46 16.22 2.50
C ALA A 163 21.71 17.55 1.76
N GLU A 164 22.25 17.50 0.54
CA GLU A 164 22.27 18.64 -0.36
C GLU A 164 20.94 18.73 -1.11
N HIS A 165 20.15 19.76 -0.84
CA HIS A 165 18.84 19.94 -1.44
C HIS A 165 18.90 21.00 -2.55
N PRO A 166 18.42 20.72 -3.78
CA PRO A 166 18.49 21.67 -4.89
C PRO A 166 17.68 22.96 -4.66
N ASP A 167 16.61 22.89 -3.86
CA ASP A 167 15.86 24.05 -3.35
C ASP A 167 15.76 23.95 -1.83
N PRO A 168 16.71 24.50 -1.08
CA PRO A 168 16.77 24.37 0.37
C PRO A 168 15.72 25.20 1.14
N THR A 169 14.81 25.90 0.44
CA THR A 169 13.81 26.77 1.05
C THR A 169 12.94 26.03 2.08
N GLY A 170 12.85 26.59 3.28
CA GLY A 170 12.05 26.04 4.37
C GLY A 170 12.76 25.04 5.27
N TYR A 171 13.99 24.64 4.95
CA TYR A 171 14.81 23.75 5.76
C TYR A 171 15.80 24.54 6.64
N GLY A 172 16.22 23.97 7.75
CA GLY A 172 17.38 24.44 8.52
C GLY A 172 18.67 24.21 7.73
N ARG A 173 19.60 25.18 7.78
CA ARG A 173 20.90 25.09 7.08
C ARG A 173 21.98 24.57 8.01
N ILE A 174 22.86 23.74 7.47
CA ILE A 174 24.04 23.23 8.19
C ILE A 174 25.18 24.25 8.04
N ILE A 175 25.58 24.84 9.14
CA ILE A 175 26.70 25.76 9.16
C ILE A 175 27.97 24.99 9.53
N ARG A 176 29.00 25.11 8.69
CA ARG A 176 30.31 24.49 8.90
C ARG A 176 31.38 25.55 9.11
N SER A 177 32.40 25.18 9.87
CA SER A 177 33.63 26.00 10.00
C SER A 177 34.51 25.90 8.76
N ALA A 178 35.54 26.69 8.70
CA ALA A 178 36.48 26.73 7.58
C ALA A 178 37.23 25.39 7.35
N ASP A 179 37.34 24.54 8.38
CA ASP A 179 37.91 23.20 8.28
C ASP A 179 36.88 22.13 7.93
N GLY A 180 35.62 22.53 7.65
CA GLY A 180 34.50 21.62 7.31
C GLY A 180 33.79 21.01 8.51
N SER A 181 34.20 21.28 9.75
CA SER A 181 33.55 20.75 10.94
C SER A 181 32.18 21.40 11.17
N PHE A 182 31.24 20.64 11.76
CA PHE A 182 29.91 21.14 12.13
C PHE A 182 29.99 22.27 13.17
N LEU A 183 29.29 23.37 12.91
CA LEU A 183 29.16 24.47 13.86
C LEU A 183 27.79 24.52 14.51
N ARG A 184 26.73 24.67 13.75
CA ARG A 184 25.35 24.80 14.19
C ARG A 184 24.37 24.55 13.05
N ILE A 185 23.10 24.42 13.38
CA ILE A 185 21.98 24.51 12.44
C ILE A 185 21.31 25.87 12.64
N VAL A 186 20.98 26.54 11.53
CA VAL A 186 20.17 27.75 11.56
C VAL A 186 18.86 27.49 10.83
N GLU A 187 17.74 27.74 11.49
CA GLU A 187 16.41 27.57 10.92
C GLU A 187 16.15 28.65 9.84
N GLU A 188 15.38 28.30 8.79
CA GLU A 188 15.07 29.17 7.65
C GLU A 188 14.68 30.60 8.04
N ARG A 189 13.88 30.77 9.11
CA ARG A 189 13.36 32.07 9.55
C ARG A 189 14.38 32.93 10.28
N ASP A 190 15.42 32.30 10.81
CA ASP A 190 16.46 32.93 11.59
C ASP A 190 17.77 33.06 10.82
N ALA A 191 17.82 32.51 9.55
CA ALA A 191 18.99 32.50 8.68
C ALA A 191 19.18 33.85 7.97
N SER A 192 20.44 34.28 7.85
CA SER A 192 20.85 35.40 6.99
C SER A 192 20.75 35.03 5.51
N ASP A 193 20.84 36.02 4.61
CA ASP A 193 20.77 35.75 3.19
C ASP A 193 21.96 34.89 2.69
N GLU A 194 23.16 35.03 3.28
CA GLU A 194 24.31 34.17 3.00
C GLU A 194 24.07 32.75 3.48
N GLU A 195 23.45 32.57 4.66
CA GLU A 195 23.15 31.25 5.21
C GLU A 195 22.04 30.55 4.40
N LYS A 196 21.04 31.27 3.91
CA LYS A 196 19.99 30.72 3.01
C LYS A 196 20.53 30.19 1.70
N ALA A 197 21.71 30.69 1.24
CA ALA A 197 22.37 30.20 0.04
C ALA A 197 23.07 28.84 0.20
N ILE A 198 23.10 28.28 1.42
CA ILE A 198 23.70 26.98 1.70
C ILE A 198 22.72 25.87 1.27
N TYR A 199 23.23 24.93 0.48
CA TYR A 199 22.43 23.79 -0.03
C TYR A 199 22.35 22.61 0.95
N GLU A 200 23.32 22.49 1.88
CA GLU A 200 23.27 21.44 2.88
C GLU A 200 22.24 21.76 3.96
N VAL A 201 21.24 20.88 4.05
CA VAL A 201 20.08 21.06 4.92
C VAL A 201 19.98 20.00 6.03
N ASN A 202 19.31 20.39 7.09
CA ASN A 202 18.95 19.53 8.21
C ASN A 202 17.76 18.62 7.84
N SER A 203 17.92 17.31 7.99
CA SER A 203 16.86 16.32 7.72
C SER A 203 15.80 16.22 8.83
N GLY A 204 16.09 16.71 10.03
CA GLY A 204 15.27 16.42 11.21
C GLY A 204 15.49 15.03 11.81
N VAL A 205 16.55 14.31 11.39
CA VAL A 205 16.93 12.98 11.91
C VAL A 205 18.23 13.09 12.66
N TYR A 206 18.21 12.67 13.94
CA TYR A 206 19.35 12.81 14.85
C TYR A 206 19.59 11.54 15.66
N ALA A 207 20.85 11.18 15.84
CA ALA A 207 21.29 10.20 16.82
C ALA A 207 22.05 10.94 17.96
N PHE A 208 21.67 10.71 19.20
CA PHE A 208 22.27 11.33 20.36
C PHE A 208 22.82 10.29 21.34
N ASP A 209 23.92 10.62 22.01
CA ASP A 209 24.24 10.03 23.31
C ASP A 209 23.13 10.43 24.29
N GLY A 210 22.38 9.46 24.80
CA GLY A 210 21.18 9.73 25.60
C GLY A 210 21.47 10.46 26.93
N VAL A 211 22.62 10.19 27.55
CA VAL A 211 23.03 10.88 28.79
C VAL A 211 23.32 12.35 28.52
N LYS A 212 24.04 12.62 27.45
CA LYS A 212 24.37 13.99 27.04
C LYS A 212 23.14 14.74 26.56
N LEU A 213 22.25 14.07 25.79
CA LEU A 213 20.97 14.64 25.38
C LEU A 213 20.13 15.07 26.59
N ALA A 214 19.98 14.19 27.59
CA ALA A 214 19.21 14.50 28.80
C ALA A 214 19.76 15.71 29.57
N ALA A 215 21.08 15.87 29.59
CA ALA A 215 21.73 17.03 30.23
C ALA A 215 21.59 18.33 29.40
N ALA A 216 21.66 18.24 28.07
CA ALA A 216 21.61 19.39 27.17
C ALA A 216 20.19 19.91 26.93
N ILE A 217 19.20 19.02 26.84
CA ILE A 217 17.81 19.37 26.48
C ILE A 217 17.16 20.27 27.56
N GLY A 218 17.58 20.16 28.81
CA GLY A 218 17.15 21.04 29.88
C GLY A 218 17.73 22.48 29.84
N LYS A 219 18.72 22.72 28.95
CA LYS A 219 19.34 24.04 28.73
C LYS A 219 18.73 24.82 27.57
N LEU A 220 17.78 24.21 26.84
CA LEU A 220 17.12 24.86 25.71
C LEU A 220 16.41 26.13 26.13
N LYS A 221 16.43 27.11 25.25
CA LYS A 221 15.74 28.40 25.39
C LYS A 221 14.75 28.56 24.22
N ASN A 222 13.79 29.47 24.43
CA ASN A 222 12.79 29.82 23.42
C ASN A 222 12.97 31.27 22.92
N ASP A 223 14.20 31.77 22.91
CA ASP A 223 14.58 33.11 22.48
C ASP A 223 14.81 33.20 20.94
N ASN A 224 13.98 32.51 20.17
CA ASN A 224 14.00 32.51 18.71
C ASN A 224 12.72 33.13 18.11
N SER A 225 12.66 33.27 16.80
CA SER A 225 11.56 33.92 16.08
C SER A 225 10.18 33.27 16.29
N GLN A 226 10.13 32.01 16.72
CA GLN A 226 8.89 31.28 16.97
C GLN A 226 8.53 31.13 18.45
N GLY A 227 9.45 31.45 19.38
CA GLY A 227 9.24 31.24 20.79
C GLY A 227 9.17 29.77 21.21
N GLU A 228 9.78 28.86 20.45
CA GLU A 228 9.76 27.42 20.63
C GLU A 228 11.12 26.88 21.09
N LEU A 229 11.11 25.72 21.74
CA LEU A 229 12.35 25.00 22.07
C LEU A 229 12.76 24.17 20.82
N TYR A 230 13.80 24.61 20.12
CA TYR A 230 14.31 23.90 18.95
C TYR A 230 15.24 22.75 19.35
N LEU A 231 14.99 21.55 18.82
CA LEU A 231 15.89 20.41 19.02
C LEU A 231 17.26 20.65 18.37
N THR A 232 17.30 21.43 17.29
CA THR A 232 18.52 21.83 16.59
C THR A 232 19.53 22.54 17.50
N ASP A 233 19.07 23.30 18.47
CA ASP A 233 19.94 24.02 19.42
C ASP A 233 20.69 23.08 20.37
N VAL A 234 20.17 21.85 20.58
CA VAL A 234 20.86 20.83 21.37
C VAL A 234 22.25 20.50 20.80
N LEU A 235 22.40 20.49 19.48
CA LEU A 235 23.68 20.18 18.85
C LEU A 235 24.74 21.23 19.17
N GLU A 236 24.36 22.50 19.13
CA GLU A 236 25.25 23.61 19.51
C GLU A 236 25.60 23.57 20.99
N ILE A 237 24.61 23.31 21.89
CA ILE A 237 24.83 23.12 23.31
C ILE A 237 25.83 22.00 23.57
N LEU A 238 25.63 20.86 22.97
CA LEU A 238 26.52 19.69 23.10
C LEU A 238 27.94 19.98 22.64
N ARG A 239 28.07 20.69 21.50
CA ARG A 239 29.38 21.12 20.98
C ARG A 239 30.07 22.06 21.96
N ASN A 240 29.37 23.06 22.51
CA ASN A 240 29.91 24.04 23.47
C ASN A 240 30.28 23.38 24.80
N ASP A 241 29.60 22.29 25.18
CA ASP A 241 29.99 21.46 26.33
C ASP A 241 31.20 20.52 26.02
N GLY A 242 31.84 20.65 24.85
CA GLY A 242 33.02 19.87 24.44
C GLY A 242 32.72 18.53 23.77
N GLY A 243 31.45 18.28 23.42
CA GLY A 243 31.05 17.09 22.67
C GLY A 243 31.37 17.23 21.17
N SER A 244 31.79 16.13 20.55
CA SER A 244 31.94 16.07 19.09
C SER A 244 30.61 15.81 18.41
N ILE A 245 30.35 16.53 17.30
CA ILE A 245 29.13 16.40 16.49
C ILE A 245 29.49 15.94 15.08
N ALA A 246 28.76 14.96 14.54
CA ALA A 246 28.86 14.56 13.14
C ALA A 246 27.67 15.12 12.35
N ALA A 247 27.93 15.68 11.17
CA ALA A 247 26.92 15.90 10.14
C ALA A 247 27.15 14.88 9.02
N VAL A 248 26.23 13.93 8.91
CA VAL A 248 26.32 12.74 8.03
C VAL A 248 25.51 13.00 6.78
N LEU A 249 26.22 13.33 5.70
CA LEU A 249 25.62 13.63 4.40
C LEU A 249 25.15 12.33 3.74
N ILE A 250 23.87 12.26 3.38
CA ILE A 250 23.31 11.19 2.57
C ILE A 250 23.30 11.61 1.09
N GLU A 251 23.35 10.60 0.19
CA GLU A 251 23.44 10.85 -1.25
C GLU A 251 22.09 11.31 -1.85
N ASP A 252 20.97 10.74 -1.36
CA ASP A 252 19.65 11.00 -1.92
C ASP A 252 18.82 11.90 -0.99
N PHE A 253 18.70 13.17 -1.39
CA PHE A 253 17.91 14.15 -0.64
C PHE A 253 16.40 13.80 -0.59
N ILE A 254 15.91 12.92 -1.47
CA ILE A 254 14.50 12.49 -1.47
C ILE A 254 14.12 11.85 -0.13
N GLU A 255 15.05 11.18 0.53
CA GLU A 255 14.80 10.52 1.81
C GLU A 255 14.41 11.50 2.94
N ILE A 256 14.82 12.75 2.85
CA ILE A 256 14.53 13.76 3.89
C ILE A 256 13.30 14.63 3.61
N LEU A 257 12.64 14.42 2.47
CA LEU A 257 11.47 15.23 2.10
C LEU A 257 10.31 15.04 3.07
N GLY A 258 9.98 16.11 3.78
CA GLY A 258 8.83 16.16 4.69
C GLY A 258 7.56 16.61 3.96
N VAL A 259 6.43 15.98 4.27
CA VAL A 259 5.13 16.33 3.69
C VAL A 259 4.40 17.32 4.60
N ASN A 260 4.10 18.52 4.10
CA ASN A 260 3.46 19.57 4.89
C ASN A 260 2.10 20.03 4.31
N ASP A 261 1.86 19.80 3.02
CA ASP A 261 0.62 20.17 2.33
C ASP A 261 0.24 19.12 1.27
N ARG A 262 -0.87 19.36 0.56
CA ARG A 262 -1.39 18.41 -0.44
C ARG A 262 -0.54 18.33 -1.71
N ALA A 263 0.17 19.40 -2.06
CA ALA A 263 1.07 19.38 -3.22
C ALA A 263 2.29 18.51 -2.92
N GLN A 264 2.93 18.71 -1.76
CA GLN A 264 4.03 17.88 -1.29
C GLN A 264 3.60 16.41 -1.07
N LEU A 265 2.35 16.17 -0.64
CA LEU A 265 1.81 14.81 -0.54
C LEU A 265 1.76 14.12 -1.90
N ALA A 266 1.27 14.81 -2.94
CA ALA A 266 1.18 14.26 -4.29
C ALA A 266 2.57 14.05 -4.91
N GLU A 267 3.50 14.97 -4.69
CA GLU A 267 4.89 14.86 -5.14
C GLU A 267 5.58 13.65 -4.48
N SER A 268 5.48 13.52 -3.16
CA SER A 268 6.03 12.37 -2.42
C SER A 268 5.42 11.04 -2.87
N ALA A 269 4.11 11.02 -3.17
CA ALA A 269 3.47 9.84 -3.72
C ALA A 269 4.02 9.45 -5.09
N ALA A 270 4.29 10.43 -5.96
CA ALA A 270 4.87 10.18 -7.28
C ALA A 270 6.31 9.65 -7.17
N LEU A 271 7.14 10.26 -6.32
CA LEU A 271 8.51 9.81 -6.08
C LEU A 271 8.55 8.39 -5.51
N LEU A 272 7.66 8.09 -4.55
CA LEU A 272 7.58 6.75 -3.96
C LEU A 272 7.09 5.71 -4.98
N ARG A 273 6.12 6.06 -5.85
CA ARG A 273 5.71 5.22 -6.99
C ARG A 273 6.90 4.88 -7.88
N ASP A 274 7.69 5.90 -8.25
CA ASP A 274 8.83 5.71 -9.16
C ASP A 274 9.89 4.81 -8.51
N LEU A 275 10.16 4.99 -7.23
CA LEU A 275 11.08 4.15 -6.46
C LEU A 275 10.58 2.69 -6.36
N ILE A 276 9.30 2.48 -6.06
CA ILE A 276 8.70 1.14 -5.99
C ILE A 276 8.77 0.46 -7.35
N ASN A 277 8.37 1.16 -8.42
CA ASN A 277 8.37 0.61 -9.78
C ASN A 277 9.78 0.27 -10.26
N ASP A 278 10.78 1.12 -9.98
CA ASP A 278 12.18 0.86 -10.31
C ASP A 278 12.70 -0.41 -9.61
N ASN A 279 12.42 -0.56 -8.33
CA ASN A 279 12.78 -1.75 -7.56
C ASN A 279 12.11 -3.02 -8.11
N LEU A 280 10.82 -2.95 -8.47
CA LEU A 280 10.10 -4.07 -9.07
C LEU A 280 10.69 -4.44 -10.43
N MET A 281 11.01 -3.47 -11.29
CA MET A 281 11.63 -3.72 -12.59
C MET A 281 13.01 -4.36 -12.43
N LYS A 282 13.82 -3.89 -11.47
CA LYS A 282 15.12 -4.52 -11.14
C LYS A 282 14.98 -5.93 -10.57
N ALA A 283 13.85 -6.23 -9.92
CA ALA A 283 13.51 -7.57 -9.44
C ALA A 283 12.88 -8.50 -10.49
N GLY A 284 12.75 -8.03 -11.76
CA GLY A 284 12.29 -8.87 -12.87
C GLY A 284 10.80 -8.72 -13.22
N VAL A 285 10.12 -7.68 -12.72
CA VAL A 285 8.74 -7.33 -13.13
C VAL A 285 8.79 -6.49 -14.41
N THR A 286 7.96 -6.80 -15.39
CA THR A 286 7.78 -5.95 -16.57
C THR A 286 6.71 -4.91 -16.32
N ILE A 287 7.08 -3.62 -16.31
CA ILE A 287 6.14 -2.49 -16.20
C ILE A 287 6.19 -1.71 -17.50
N VAL A 288 5.10 -1.76 -18.29
CA VAL A 288 5.06 -1.16 -19.64
C VAL A 288 5.03 0.36 -19.60
N ASP A 289 4.33 0.93 -18.63
CA ASP A 289 4.27 2.39 -18.39
C ASP A 289 4.38 2.67 -16.89
N PRO A 290 5.60 2.92 -16.38
CA PRO A 290 5.80 3.19 -14.96
C PRO A 290 5.05 4.42 -14.43
N ILE A 291 4.81 5.43 -15.30
CA ILE A 291 4.17 6.69 -14.88
C ILE A 291 2.70 6.46 -14.50
N SER A 292 1.99 5.60 -15.23
CA SER A 292 0.58 5.30 -14.98
C SER A 292 0.35 4.05 -14.11
N THR A 293 1.42 3.37 -13.70
CA THR A 293 1.35 2.16 -12.86
C THR A 293 1.61 2.50 -11.41
N TRP A 294 0.68 2.13 -10.53
CA TRP A 294 0.75 2.36 -9.09
C TRP A 294 0.78 1.03 -8.35
N VAL A 295 1.78 0.83 -7.53
CA VAL A 295 1.91 -0.35 -6.67
C VAL A 295 2.13 0.11 -5.24
N ASP A 296 1.27 -0.33 -4.34
CA ASP A 296 1.43 -0.01 -2.92
C ASP A 296 2.65 -0.72 -2.32
N SER A 297 3.32 -0.06 -1.40
CA SER A 297 4.48 -0.62 -0.67
C SER A 297 4.13 -1.85 0.18
N THR A 298 2.85 -2.12 0.37
CA THR A 298 2.31 -3.28 1.10
C THR A 298 1.99 -4.47 0.19
N ALA A 299 1.99 -4.25 -1.12
CA ALA A 299 1.75 -5.28 -2.11
C ALA A 299 3.02 -6.11 -2.39
N THR A 300 2.82 -7.31 -2.89
CA THR A 300 3.91 -8.20 -3.33
C THR A 300 3.69 -8.58 -4.78
N VAL A 301 4.69 -8.35 -5.63
CA VAL A 301 4.66 -8.72 -7.04
C VAL A 301 5.92 -9.54 -7.33
N GLU A 302 5.73 -10.78 -7.78
CA GLU A 302 6.84 -11.69 -8.09
C GLU A 302 7.48 -11.36 -9.45
N SER A 303 8.67 -11.90 -9.70
CA SER A 303 9.34 -11.80 -11.01
C SER A 303 8.46 -12.37 -12.14
N ASP A 304 8.74 -11.96 -13.37
CA ASP A 304 8.01 -12.36 -14.59
C ASP A 304 6.52 -11.95 -14.65
N VAL A 305 6.06 -11.12 -13.69
CA VAL A 305 4.75 -10.46 -13.79
C VAL A 305 4.83 -9.33 -14.81
N THR A 306 3.76 -9.15 -15.60
CA THR A 306 3.63 -8.01 -16.51
C THR A 306 2.52 -7.08 -16.04
N LEU A 307 2.85 -5.82 -15.78
CA LEU A 307 1.91 -4.73 -15.45
C LEU A 307 1.73 -3.83 -16.67
N LEU A 308 0.50 -3.78 -17.19
CA LEU A 308 0.12 -2.95 -18.32
C LEU A 308 -0.32 -1.54 -17.87
N PRO A 309 -0.37 -0.54 -18.79
CA PRO A 309 -0.64 0.86 -18.41
C PRO A 309 -1.94 1.06 -17.62
N GLY A 310 -1.92 1.98 -16.65
CA GLY A 310 -3.06 2.30 -15.82
C GLY A 310 -3.43 1.25 -14.78
N THR A 311 -2.50 0.37 -14.44
CA THR A 311 -2.69 -0.64 -13.40
C THR A 311 -2.47 -0.05 -12.00
N TRP A 312 -3.34 -0.42 -11.06
CA TRP A 312 -3.17 -0.12 -9.64
C TRP A 312 -3.24 -1.40 -8.80
N ILE A 313 -2.13 -1.73 -8.16
CA ILE A 313 -1.99 -2.86 -7.23
C ILE A 313 -1.98 -2.30 -5.80
N ALA A 314 -3.09 -2.44 -5.09
CA ALA A 314 -3.34 -1.75 -3.84
C ALA A 314 -3.44 -2.70 -2.62
N GLY A 315 -3.14 -2.15 -1.45
CA GLY A 315 -3.26 -2.83 -0.17
C GLY A 315 -2.32 -4.03 -0.04
N SER A 316 -2.82 -5.14 0.50
CA SER A 316 -2.07 -6.38 0.71
C SER A 316 -2.11 -7.33 -0.51
N THR A 317 -2.32 -6.79 -1.71
CA THR A 317 -2.41 -7.60 -2.94
C THR A 317 -1.12 -8.38 -3.21
N LYS A 318 -1.28 -9.65 -3.59
CA LYS A 318 -0.18 -10.54 -3.98
C LYS A 318 -0.37 -11.02 -5.40
N VAL A 319 0.65 -10.86 -6.24
CA VAL A 319 0.63 -11.26 -7.66
C VAL A 319 1.78 -12.21 -7.90
N ALA A 320 1.45 -13.46 -8.24
CA ALA A 320 2.43 -14.50 -8.51
C ALA A 320 2.98 -14.45 -9.95
N SER A 321 4.12 -15.07 -10.14
CA SER A 321 4.90 -15.11 -11.37
C SER A 321 4.07 -15.49 -12.63
N GLY A 322 4.38 -14.85 -13.74
CA GLY A 322 3.73 -15.08 -15.04
C GLY A 322 2.34 -14.47 -15.19
N ALA A 323 1.82 -13.79 -14.15
CA ALA A 323 0.53 -13.10 -14.25
C ALA A 323 0.62 -11.84 -15.12
N ILE A 324 -0.48 -11.47 -15.78
CA ILE A 324 -0.61 -10.27 -16.60
C ILE A 324 -1.75 -9.42 -16.04
N ILE A 325 -1.43 -8.21 -15.57
CA ILE A 325 -2.41 -7.30 -14.96
C ILE A 325 -2.52 -6.02 -15.76
N GLY A 326 -3.74 -5.61 -16.05
CA GLY A 326 -4.03 -4.40 -16.82
C GLY A 326 -4.38 -4.70 -18.28
N PRO A 327 -4.52 -3.68 -19.18
CA PRO A 327 -4.48 -2.27 -18.77
C PRO A 327 -5.66 -1.86 -17.88
N ARG A 328 -5.57 -0.72 -17.24
CA ARG A 328 -6.66 -0.09 -16.45
C ARG A 328 -7.35 -1.04 -15.46
N SER A 329 -6.57 -1.88 -14.77
CA SER A 329 -7.07 -2.80 -13.75
C SER A 329 -6.71 -2.31 -12.36
N THR A 330 -7.65 -2.44 -11.42
CA THR A 330 -7.44 -2.13 -10.00
C THR A 330 -7.63 -3.39 -9.17
N LEU A 331 -6.61 -3.76 -8.40
CA LEU A 331 -6.64 -4.89 -7.48
C LEU A 331 -6.39 -4.38 -6.06
N LEU A 332 -7.36 -4.56 -5.17
CA LEU A 332 -7.26 -4.17 -3.76
C LEU A 332 -7.40 -5.41 -2.87
N ASN A 333 -6.37 -5.71 -2.08
CA ASN A 333 -6.35 -6.86 -1.16
C ASN A 333 -6.66 -8.21 -1.85
N CYS A 334 -6.15 -8.40 -3.05
CA CYS A 334 -6.38 -9.60 -3.86
C CYS A 334 -5.19 -10.58 -3.79
N THR A 335 -5.48 -11.85 -4.08
CA THR A 335 -4.43 -12.85 -4.36
C THR A 335 -4.59 -13.34 -5.78
N VAL A 336 -3.55 -13.18 -6.59
CA VAL A 336 -3.50 -13.59 -8.00
C VAL A 336 -2.45 -14.66 -8.16
N ALA A 337 -2.86 -15.85 -8.57
CA ALA A 337 -1.96 -16.98 -8.78
C ALA A 337 -1.26 -16.93 -10.15
N SER A 338 -0.28 -17.82 -10.34
CA SER A 338 0.60 -17.83 -11.51
C SER A 338 -0.16 -17.93 -12.83
N GLY A 339 0.29 -17.18 -13.83
CA GLY A 339 -0.24 -17.18 -15.20
C GLY A 339 -1.65 -16.61 -15.34
N ALA A 340 -2.27 -16.11 -14.26
CA ALA A 340 -3.59 -15.50 -14.32
C ALA A 340 -3.57 -14.17 -15.08
N GLN A 341 -4.67 -13.82 -15.70
CA GLN A 341 -4.83 -12.57 -16.47
C GLN A 341 -5.99 -11.75 -15.92
N VAL A 342 -5.75 -10.47 -15.61
CA VAL A 342 -6.78 -9.54 -15.16
C VAL A 342 -6.74 -8.29 -16.03
N ILE A 343 -7.73 -8.15 -16.90
CA ILE A 343 -7.75 -7.14 -17.96
C ILE A 343 -8.93 -6.19 -17.73
N GLU A 344 -8.67 -4.87 -17.73
CA GLU A 344 -9.70 -3.81 -17.64
C GLU A 344 -10.77 -4.09 -16.56
N SER A 345 -10.33 -4.47 -15.37
CA SER A 345 -11.23 -5.00 -14.33
C SER A 345 -10.95 -4.40 -12.96
N HIS A 346 -11.97 -4.45 -12.10
CA HIS A 346 -11.87 -4.02 -10.72
C HIS A 346 -12.06 -5.23 -9.79
N CYS A 347 -11.07 -5.50 -8.93
CA CYS A 347 -11.09 -6.63 -8.02
C CYS A 347 -10.80 -6.18 -6.59
N THR A 348 -11.64 -6.58 -5.64
CA THR A 348 -11.45 -6.28 -4.21
C THR A 348 -11.59 -7.55 -3.39
N GLY A 349 -10.59 -7.89 -2.58
CA GLY A 349 -10.63 -9.03 -1.67
C GLY A 349 -10.94 -10.36 -2.38
N ALA A 350 -10.48 -10.51 -3.62
CA ALA A 350 -10.72 -11.68 -4.45
C ALA A 350 -9.50 -12.60 -4.52
N VAL A 351 -9.75 -13.89 -4.68
CA VAL A 351 -8.73 -14.91 -4.96
C VAL A 351 -8.90 -15.35 -6.40
N ILE A 352 -7.85 -15.20 -7.22
CA ILE A 352 -7.84 -15.51 -8.64
C ILE A 352 -6.85 -16.65 -8.86
N GLY A 353 -7.37 -17.83 -9.24
CA GLY A 353 -6.60 -19.06 -9.39
C GLY A 353 -5.64 -19.07 -10.57
N ALA A 354 -4.76 -20.07 -10.61
CA ALA A 354 -3.74 -20.19 -11.64
C ALA A 354 -4.35 -20.26 -13.05
N ASN A 355 -3.77 -19.49 -13.99
CA ASN A 355 -4.24 -19.39 -15.38
C ASN A 355 -5.70 -18.94 -15.53
N ALA A 356 -6.33 -18.42 -14.50
CA ALA A 356 -7.67 -17.87 -14.58
C ALA A 356 -7.69 -16.57 -15.39
N ASN A 357 -8.83 -16.30 -16.06
CA ASN A 357 -8.99 -15.12 -16.89
C ASN A 357 -10.11 -14.23 -16.35
N VAL A 358 -9.80 -12.96 -16.07
CA VAL A 358 -10.74 -11.95 -15.58
C VAL A 358 -10.82 -10.79 -16.57
N GLY A 359 -12.05 -10.44 -16.95
CA GLY A 359 -12.30 -9.26 -17.76
C GLY A 359 -12.59 -9.52 -19.24
N PRO A 360 -12.69 -8.43 -20.03
CA PRO A 360 -12.67 -7.04 -19.57
C PRO A 360 -13.97 -6.61 -18.86
N PHE A 361 -13.92 -5.47 -18.14
CA PHE A 361 -15.06 -4.87 -17.44
C PHE A 361 -15.74 -5.80 -16.43
N THR A 362 -14.93 -6.54 -15.68
CA THR A 362 -15.37 -7.44 -14.63
C THR A 362 -15.22 -6.77 -13.26
N TYR A 363 -16.21 -6.97 -12.38
CA TYR A 363 -16.14 -6.55 -11.00
C TYR A 363 -16.16 -7.76 -10.06
N LEU A 364 -15.00 -8.08 -9.46
CA LEU A 364 -14.90 -9.10 -8.42
C LEU A 364 -14.92 -8.42 -7.06
N ARG A 365 -15.97 -8.72 -6.29
CA ARG A 365 -16.17 -8.19 -4.94
C ARG A 365 -15.63 -9.16 -3.89
N PRO A 366 -15.53 -8.71 -2.60
CA PRO A 366 -15.02 -9.55 -1.52
C PRO A 366 -15.73 -10.91 -1.41
N GLY A 367 -14.94 -11.94 -1.08
CA GLY A 367 -15.40 -13.31 -0.98
C GLY A 367 -15.47 -14.08 -2.29
N THR A 368 -15.10 -13.44 -3.42
CA THR A 368 -15.01 -14.14 -4.72
C THR A 368 -13.73 -14.97 -4.80
N GLN A 369 -13.88 -16.24 -5.19
CA GLN A 369 -12.78 -17.16 -5.42
C GLN A 369 -12.94 -17.81 -6.80
N LEU A 370 -11.96 -17.63 -7.65
CA LEU A 370 -11.88 -18.24 -8.97
C LEU A 370 -10.87 -19.38 -8.93
N GLY A 371 -11.29 -20.57 -9.31
CA GLY A 371 -10.45 -21.75 -9.45
C GLY A 371 -9.47 -21.66 -10.61
N ALA A 372 -8.59 -22.65 -10.73
CA ALA A 372 -7.59 -22.69 -11.79
C ALA A 372 -8.27 -22.77 -13.18
N SER A 373 -7.70 -22.04 -14.14
CA SER A 373 -8.19 -21.98 -15.53
C SER A 373 -9.67 -21.57 -15.67
N SER A 374 -10.27 -21.01 -14.65
CA SER A 374 -11.64 -20.49 -14.67
C SER A 374 -11.72 -19.14 -15.41
N LYS A 375 -12.93 -18.69 -15.71
CA LYS A 375 -13.15 -17.43 -16.42
C LYS A 375 -14.29 -16.62 -15.82
N ALA A 376 -14.00 -15.37 -15.46
CA ALA A 376 -14.96 -14.30 -15.25
C ALA A 376 -14.83 -13.29 -16.39
N GLY A 377 -15.73 -13.37 -17.38
CA GLY A 377 -15.58 -12.61 -18.64
C GLY A 377 -16.26 -11.25 -18.61
N ALA A 378 -16.51 -10.71 -19.81
CA ALA A 378 -16.94 -9.32 -19.97
C ALA A 378 -18.27 -9.00 -19.27
N PHE A 379 -18.28 -7.86 -18.54
CA PHE A 379 -19.45 -7.35 -17.82
C PHE A 379 -20.03 -8.33 -16.79
N VAL A 380 -19.16 -9.05 -16.09
CA VAL A 380 -19.52 -9.99 -15.03
C VAL A 380 -19.28 -9.32 -13.67
N GLU A 381 -20.27 -9.39 -12.78
CA GLU A 381 -20.10 -9.04 -11.37
C GLU A 381 -20.23 -10.28 -10.51
N MET A 382 -19.29 -10.46 -9.56
CA MET A 382 -19.32 -11.56 -8.60
C MET A 382 -19.14 -11.04 -7.17
N LYS A 383 -19.87 -11.64 -6.23
CA LYS A 383 -19.75 -11.37 -4.80
C LYS A 383 -19.98 -12.63 -3.99
N ASN A 384 -19.08 -12.92 -3.04
CA ASN A 384 -19.22 -14.10 -2.19
C ASN A 384 -19.54 -15.35 -3.02
N ALA A 385 -18.73 -15.56 -4.07
CA ALA A 385 -18.94 -16.62 -5.07
C ALA A 385 -17.69 -17.47 -5.21
N VAL A 386 -17.87 -18.78 -5.21
CA VAL A 386 -16.80 -19.76 -5.47
C VAL A 386 -17.03 -20.37 -6.84
N VAL A 387 -16.04 -20.29 -7.72
CA VAL A 387 -16.09 -20.84 -9.09
C VAL A 387 -15.00 -21.91 -9.20
N GLY A 388 -15.39 -23.12 -9.45
CA GLY A 388 -14.51 -24.28 -9.58
C GLY A 388 -13.59 -24.23 -10.80
N ASP A 389 -12.62 -25.13 -10.81
CA ASP A 389 -11.59 -25.20 -11.85
C ASP A 389 -12.20 -25.38 -13.26
N GLY A 390 -11.67 -24.64 -14.22
CA GLY A 390 -12.13 -24.69 -15.61
C GLY A 390 -13.54 -24.15 -15.88
N SER A 391 -14.26 -23.73 -14.84
CA SER A 391 -15.62 -23.19 -14.99
C SER A 391 -15.62 -21.77 -15.54
N LYS A 392 -16.68 -21.42 -16.26
CA LYS A 392 -16.76 -20.17 -17.02
C LYS A 392 -18.06 -19.43 -16.75
N VAL A 393 -17.92 -18.14 -16.42
CA VAL A 393 -18.98 -17.14 -16.40
C VAL A 393 -18.61 -16.05 -17.42
N PRO A 394 -18.87 -16.28 -18.72
CA PRO A 394 -18.17 -15.54 -19.76
C PRO A 394 -18.74 -14.17 -20.09
N HIS A 395 -20.04 -13.88 -19.82
CA HIS A 395 -20.67 -12.64 -20.29
C HIS A 395 -21.85 -12.18 -19.45
N LEU A 396 -21.93 -10.85 -19.17
CA LEU A 396 -23.14 -10.12 -18.76
C LEU A 396 -23.91 -10.73 -17.57
N SER A 397 -23.22 -11.33 -16.62
CA SER A 397 -23.86 -12.12 -15.56
C SER A 397 -23.60 -11.53 -14.17
N TYR A 398 -24.58 -11.70 -13.27
CA TYR A 398 -24.42 -11.45 -11.85
C TYR A 398 -24.39 -12.79 -11.08
N VAL A 399 -23.33 -13.01 -10.31
CA VAL A 399 -23.15 -14.19 -9.45
C VAL A 399 -22.96 -13.76 -8.01
N GLY A 400 -23.98 -13.88 -7.20
CA GLY A 400 -23.96 -13.52 -5.79
C GLY A 400 -24.32 -14.72 -4.91
N ASP A 401 -23.57 -14.90 -3.79
CA ASP A 401 -23.81 -15.95 -2.81
C ASP A 401 -23.97 -17.34 -3.46
N ALA A 402 -22.96 -17.78 -4.23
CA ALA A 402 -23.06 -18.98 -5.03
C ALA A 402 -21.80 -19.84 -5.00
N THR A 403 -21.99 -21.16 -5.19
CA THR A 403 -20.92 -22.10 -5.47
C THR A 403 -21.16 -22.73 -6.83
N ILE A 404 -20.17 -22.67 -7.72
CA ILE A 404 -20.18 -23.28 -9.06
C ILE A 404 -19.06 -24.33 -9.05
N GLY A 405 -19.40 -25.57 -9.31
CA GLY A 405 -18.47 -26.69 -9.41
C GLY A 405 -17.50 -26.57 -10.59
N GLU A 406 -16.71 -27.59 -10.87
CA GLU A 406 -15.71 -27.58 -11.93
C GLU A 406 -16.31 -27.81 -13.32
N GLY A 407 -15.63 -27.31 -14.35
CA GLY A 407 -15.98 -27.53 -15.76
C GLY A 407 -17.35 -27.01 -16.19
N SER A 408 -18.04 -26.24 -15.35
CA SER A 408 -19.39 -25.72 -15.61
C SER A 408 -19.32 -24.43 -16.46
N ASN A 409 -20.40 -24.18 -17.22
CA ASN A 409 -20.52 -23.00 -18.06
C ASN A 409 -21.83 -22.27 -17.80
N ILE A 410 -21.74 -21.03 -17.36
CA ILE A 410 -22.85 -20.15 -17.10
C ILE A 410 -23.15 -19.35 -18.36
N GLY A 411 -24.36 -19.49 -18.90
CA GLY A 411 -24.78 -18.79 -20.12
C GLY A 411 -24.80 -17.28 -19.93
N ALA A 412 -24.69 -16.53 -21.01
CA ALA A 412 -24.71 -15.08 -21.00
C ALA A 412 -26.00 -14.53 -20.37
N ALA A 413 -25.90 -13.39 -19.67
CA ALA A 413 -27.02 -12.72 -19.01
C ALA A 413 -27.72 -13.57 -17.91
N THR A 414 -27.01 -14.52 -17.32
CA THR A 414 -27.53 -15.28 -16.17
C THR A 414 -27.46 -14.45 -14.91
N VAL A 415 -28.56 -14.45 -14.13
CA VAL A 415 -28.64 -13.78 -12.83
C VAL A 415 -28.92 -14.78 -11.75
N PHE A 416 -28.04 -14.81 -10.72
CA PHE A 416 -28.26 -15.54 -9.49
C PHE A 416 -29.07 -14.62 -8.55
N VAL A 417 -30.38 -14.89 -8.46
CA VAL A 417 -31.31 -14.08 -7.67
C VAL A 417 -31.18 -14.53 -6.20
N ASN A 418 -30.24 -13.91 -5.50
CA ASN A 418 -29.82 -14.32 -4.16
C ASN A 418 -30.49 -13.55 -3.01
N TYR A 419 -31.32 -12.54 -3.29
CA TYR A 419 -31.94 -11.68 -2.28
C TYR A 419 -33.47 -11.65 -2.46
N ASP A 420 -34.21 -12.01 -1.40
CA ASP A 420 -35.67 -12.06 -1.41
C ASP A 420 -36.35 -10.78 -0.90
N GLY A 421 -35.55 -9.76 -0.58
CA GLY A 421 -36.02 -8.49 0.01
C GLY A 421 -35.76 -8.40 1.52
N VAL A 422 -35.42 -9.51 2.18
CA VAL A 422 -35.12 -9.59 3.62
C VAL A 422 -33.80 -10.31 3.86
N GLU A 423 -33.63 -11.51 3.30
CA GLU A 423 -32.48 -12.37 3.51
C GLU A 423 -31.77 -12.71 2.19
N LYS A 424 -30.54 -13.18 2.32
CA LYS A 424 -29.76 -13.70 1.20
C LYS A 424 -29.72 -15.21 1.24
N HIS A 425 -29.89 -15.81 0.08
CA HIS A 425 -29.91 -17.25 -0.11
C HIS A 425 -28.80 -17.70 -1.06
N HIS A 426 -28.38 -18.95 -0.91
CA HIS A 426 -27.27 -19.54 -1.65
C HIS A 426 -27.76 -20.35 -2.84
N THR A 427 -27.05 -20.26 -3.96
CA THR A 427 -27.22 -21.12 -5.13
C THR A 427 -26.05 -22.07 -5.27
N THR A 428 -26.33 -23.36 -5.44
CA THR A 428 -25.33 -24.38 -5.75
C THR A 428 -25.47 -24.84 -7.18
N VAL A 429 -24.42 -24.75 -7.96
CA VAL A 429 -24.31 -25.33 -9.31
C VAL A 429 -23.21 -26.39 -9.26
N GLY A 430 -23.54 -27.62 -9.59
CA GLY A 430 -22.63 -28.76 -9.60
C GLY A 430 -21.58 -28.72 -10.69
N ASP A 431 -20.93 -29.84 -10.90
CA ASP A 431 -19.87 -30.00 -11.90
C ASP A 431 -20.43 -30.21 -13.31
N HIS A 432 -19.70 -29.70 -14.32
CA HIS A 432 -20.03 -29.88 -15.74
C HIS A 432 -21.43 -29.41 -16.13
N VAL A 433 -22.05 -28.53 -15.39
CA VAL A 433 -23.37 -27.96 -15.64
C VAL A 433 -23.33 -26.98 -16.82
N ARG A 434 -24.44 -26.90 -17.57
CA ARG A 434 -24.63 -25.90 -18.64
C ARG A 434 -25.86 -25.06 -18.37
N ILE A 435 -25.67 -23.86 -17.85
CA ILE A 435 -26.76 -22.90 -17.68
C ILE A 435 -27.02 -22.23 -19.01
N GLY A 436 -28.29 -22.26 -19.47
CA GLY A 436 -28.71 -21.58 -20.70
C GLY A 436 -28.62 -20.05 -20.51
N SER A 437 -28.35 -19.34 -21.62
CA SER A 437 -28.32 -17.87 -21.60
C SER A 437 -29.66 -17.27 -21.12
N ASP A 438 -29.60 -16.07 -20.52
CA ASP A 438 -30.78 -15.35 -20.01
C ASP A 438 -31.60 -16.17 -19.00
N SER A 439 -30.90 -16.90 -18.13
CA SER A 439 -31.53 -17.70 -17.05
C SER A 439 -31.52 -16.94 -15.75
N MET A 440 -32.61 -17.02 -14.99
CA MET A 440 -32.71 -16.55 -13.61
C MET A 440 -32.68 -17.75 -12.68
N LEU A 441 -31.69 -17.83 -11.78
CA LEU A 441 -31.59 -18.88 -10.75
C LEU A 441 -32.06 -18.29 -9.44
N VAL A 442 -33.26 -18.63 -9.00
CA VAL A 442 -33.91 -18.06 -7.80
C VAL A 442 -33.51 -18.89 -6.58
N ALA A 443 -32.60 -18.35 -5.79
CA ALA A 443 -32.10 -19.01 -4.59
C ALA A 443 -33.14 -19.05 -3.44
N PRO A 444 -33.10 -20.09 -2.56
CA PRO A 444 -32.13 -21.18 -2.54
C PRO A 444 -32.44 -22.24 -3.59
N ILE A 445 -31.40 -22.73 -4.29
CA ILE A 445 -31.57 -23.69 -5.38
C ILE A 445 -30.28 -24.47 -5.62
N THR A 446 -30.43 -25.75 -6.04
CA THR A 446 -29.35 -26.62 -6.46
C THR A 446 -29.54 -27.08 -7.88
N ILE A 447 -28.52 -26.90 -8.74
CA ILE A 447 -28.44 -27.47 -10.07
C ILE A 447 -27.42 -28.60 -10.03
N GLY A 448 -27.89 -29.83 -10.15
CA GLY A 448 -27.06 -31.04 -10.01
C GLY A 448 -26.05 -31.23 -11.12
N ASP A 449 -25.07 -32.11 -10.88
CA ASP A 449 -23.96 -32.36 -11.79
C ASP A 449 -24.43 -32.75 -13.21
N GLY A 450 -23.79 -32.22 -14.25
CA GLY A 450 -24.11 -32.46 -15.64
C GLY A 450 -25.49 -31.99 -16.08
N ALA A 451 -26.22 -31.26 -15.21
CA ALA A 451 -27.55 -30.75 -15.57
C ALA A 451 -27.46 -29.54 -16.53
N TYR A 452 -28.58 -29.27 -17.17
CA TYR A 452 -28.77 -28.14 -18.09
C TYR A 452 -29.94 -27.26 -17.63
N THR A 453 -29.91 -25.99 -17.99
CA THR A 453 -31.12 -25.16 -18.01
C THR A 453 -31.40 -24.67 -19.42
N ALA A 454 -32.66 -24.59 -19.83
CA ALA A 454 -33.01 -24.04 -21.14
C ALA A 454 -32.87 -22.51 -21.12
N ALA A 455 -32.34 -21.94 -22.19
CA ALA A 455 -32.20 -20.48 -22.30
C ALA A 455 -33.53 -19.74 -22.07
N GLY A 456 -33.49 -18.59 -21.40
CA GLY A 456 -34.67 -17.79 -21.04
C GLY A 456 -35.55 -18.40 -19.95
N SER A 457 -35.00 -19.26 -19.08
CA SER A 457 -35.76 -19.93 -18.01
C SER A 457 -35.62 -19.21 -16.67
N VAL A 458 -36.70 -19.14 -15.92
CA VAL A 458 -36.72 -18.75 -14.49
C VAL A 458 -36.79 -20.01 -13.65
N ILE A 459 -35.68 -20.45 -13.09
CA ILE A 459 -35.54 -21.70 -12.37
C ILE A 459 -35.76 -21.42 -10.87
N THR A 460 -36.80 -22.03 -10.30
CA THR A 460 -37.24 -21.82 -8.90
C THR A 460 -37.25 -23.11 -8.08
N GLU A 461 -36.92 -24.25 -8.69
CA GLU A 461 -36.84 -25.56 -8.06
C GLU A 461 -35.52 -26.23 -8.46
N ASP A 462 -35.04 -27.14 -7.63
CA ASP A 462 -33.83 -27.91 -7.86
C ASP A 462 -33.89 -28.65 -9.20
N VAL A 463 -32.77 -28.65 -9.95
CA VAL A 463 -32.61 -29.43 -11.16
C VAL A 463 -31.76 -30.66 -10.86
N PRO A 464 -32.31 -31.87 -10.91
CA PRO A 464 -31.58 -33.10 -10.60
C PRO A 464 -30.35 -33.30 -11.54
N PRO A 465 -29.35 -34.06 -11.09
CA PRO A 465 -28.19 -34.39 -11.93
C PRO A 465 -28.57 -34.96 -13.29
N GLY A 466 -27.95 -34.47 -14.36
CA GLY A 466 -28.19 -34.88 -15.74
C GLY A 466 -29.54 -34.47 -16.33
N ALA A 467 -30.38 -33.76 -15.58
CA ALA A 467 -31.68 -33.27 -16.06
C ALA A 467 -31.56 -31.95 -16.82
N ILE A 468 -32.62 -31.56 -17.52
CA ILE A 468 -32.76 -30.20 -18.07
C ILE A 468 -33.95 -29.49 -17.47
N GLY A 469 -33.69 -28.36 -16.76
CA GLY A 469 -34.73 -27.46 -16.28
C GLY A 469 -35.25 -26.55 -17.40
N VAL A 470 -36.55 -26.59 -17.66
CA VAL A 470 -37.21 -25.76 -18.67
C VAL A 470 -38.36 -25.01 -18.02
N ALA A 471 -38.17 -23.70 -17.79
CA ALA A 471 -39.15 -22.84 -17.10
C ALA A 471 -39.43 -21.59 -17.96
N ARG A 472 -39.93 -21.82 -19.18
CA ARG A 472 -40.35 -20.79 -20.14
C ARG A 472 -41.54 -21.24 -20.98
N ALA A 473 -42.31 -20.27 -21.50
CA ALA A 473 -43.43 -20.58 -22.37
C ALA A 473 -42.97 -21.25 -23.69
N LYS A 474 -43.82 -22.16 -24.22
CA LYS A 474 -43.58 -22.75 -25.55
C LYS A 474 -43.68 -21.66 -26.62
N GLN A 475 -42.71 -21.60 -27.51
CA GLN A 475 -42.73 -20.65 -28.62
C GLN A 475 -43.95 -20.85 -29.50
N ARG A 476 -44.63 -19.75 -29.85
CA ARG A 476 -45.74 -19.70 -30.80
C ARG A 476 -45.40 -18.74 -31.92
N ASN A 477 -45.34 -19.24 -33.16
CA ASN A 477 -45.16 -18.43 -34.35
C ASN A 477 -46.55 -17.98 -34.87
N VAL A 478 -46.74 -16.70 -35.12
CA VAL A 478 -47.93 -16.15 -35.72
C VAL A 478 -47.60 -15.81 -37.16
N LEU A 479 -47.91 -16.75 -38.09
CA LEU A 479 -47.60 -16.60 -39.48
C LEU A 479 -48.25 -15.38 -40.10
N GLY A 480 -47.57 -14.69 -40.98
CA GLY A 480 -48.05 -13.50 -41.69
C GLY A 480 -48.36 -12.28 -40.78
N TRP A 481 -47.87 -12.26 -39.51
CA TRP A 481 -48.17 -11.17 -38.58
C TRP A 481 -47.68 -9.81 -39.09
N VAL A 482 -46.48 -9.73 -39.66
CA VAL A 482 -45.91 -8.48 -40.20
C VAL A 482 -46.73 -8.01 -41.40
N LEU A 483 -47.07 -8.90 -42.30
CA LEU A 483 -47.86 -8.55 -43.46
C LEU A 483 -49.24 -7.98 -43.07
N ARG A 484 -49.90 -8.54 -42.05
CA ARG A 484 -51.21 -8.08 -41.57
C ARG A 484 -51.15 -6.86 -40.66
N LYS A 485 -50.15 -6.72 -39.83
CA LYS A 485 -50.11 -5.70 -38.75
C LYS A 485 -49.10 -4.58 -39.00
N ARG A 486 -48.27 -4.72 -40.03
CA ARG A 486 -47.20 -3.77 -40.38
C ARG A 486 -47.12 -3.57 -41.90
N SER A 487 -48.24 -3.69 -42.63
CA SER A 487 -48.30 -3.43 -44.06
C SER A 487 -47.73 -2.05 -44.40
N GLY A 488 -47.07 -1.93 -45.56
CA GLY A 488 -46.44 -0.68 -46.00
C GLY A 488 -45.11 -0.34 -45.34
N THR A 489 -44.50 -1.28 -44.58
CA THR A 489 -43.16 -1.11 -44.00
C THR A 489 -42.15 -1.94 -44.80
N GLN A 490 -40.86 -1.53 -44.73
CA GLN A 490 -39.76 -2.30 -45.32
C GLN A 490 -39.71 -3.77 -44.83
N SER A 491 -40.13 -4.02 -43.57
CA SER A 491 -40.23 -5.38 -43.04
C SER A 491 -41.33 -6.19 -43.72
N ALA A 492 -42.46 -5.59 -44.06
CA ALA A 492 -43.53 -6.27 -44.83
C ALA A 492 -43.08 -6.54 -46.25
N ASP A 493 -42.39 -5.59 -46.89
CA ASP A 493 -41.83 -5.78 -48.24
C ASP A 493 -40.77 -6.88 -48.28
N ALA A 494 -39.91 -6.96 -47.25
CA ALA A 494 -38.94 -8.03 -47.09
C ALA A 494 -39.62 -9.41 -46.91
N ALA A 495 -40.66 -9.48 -46.08
CA ALA A 495 -41.40 -10.72 -45.81
C ALA A 495 -42.17 -11.21 -47.07
N SER A 496 -42.77 -10.31 -47.87
CA SER A 496 -43.50 -10.67 -49.09
C SER A 496 -42.59 -11.30 -50.18
N ARG A 497 -41.33 -10.88 -50.29
CA ARG A 497 -40.36 -11.49 -51.26
C ARG A 497 -40.12 -12.99 -51.04
N HIS A 498 -40.33 -13.50 -49.82
CA HIS A 498 -40.19 -14.90 -49.50
C HIS A 498 -41.52 -15.71 -49.61
N ASP A 499 -42.65 -15.03 -49.67
CA ASP A 499 -43.95 -15.69 -49.81
C ASP A 499 -44.27 -16.04 -51.28
N ASP A 500 -43.75 -15.26 -52.22
CA ASP A 500 -43.93 -15.50 -53.67
C ASP A 500 -43.16 -16.74 -54.19
N GLY A 501 -42.19 -17.27 -53.40
CA GLY A 501 -41.44 -18.49 -53.77
C GLY A 501 -42.11 -19.82 -53.40
N LYS A 502 -43.27 -19.82 -52.74
CA LYS A 502 -44.01 -21.01 -52.31
C LYS A 502 -45.33 -21.27 -53.10
N LYS A 503 -45.55 -20.50 -54.13
CA LYS A 503 -46.68 -20.75 -55.08
C LYS A 503 -46.11 -21.21 -56.42
N GLY A 504 -45.41 -22.32 -56.39
CA GLY A 504 -44.95 -23.01 -57.57
C GLY A 504 -45.03 -24.53 -57.35
#